data_c509d6c000c67197a6b3e5ea3d45ce6c
#
_entry.id   c509d6c000c67197a6b3e5ea3d45ce6c
#
_cell.length_a   1.000
_cell.length_b   1.000
_cell.length_c   1.000
_cell.angle_alpha   90.00
_cell.angle_beta   90.00
_cell.angle_gamma   90.00
#
_symmetry.space_group_name_H-M   'P 1'
#
loop_
_entity.id
_entity.type
_entity.pdbx_description
1 polymer ?
#
loop_
_entity_poly.entity_id
_entity_poly.type
_entity_poly.pdbx_seq_one_letter_code
_entity_poly.pdbx_strand_id
1 'polypeptide(L)'
;MDLMYIRDSNGIMDSGYLKHFEADFDITTDLDYVTNDFEIKMSLPSSDEELFFSENKIKTIVYVEGTEYGGEITGSIIDTDEKTITYTGRTWRGTLSQWIIEPPAGQDYRVVSGNLATILRQLPLSSYLDVADTTYTTGTFQFDRYITSFEGITKLLTNADASLRIGIEFHEGDEYTGIATITIQPTRDATGMIEVSQDYNDNIKLRIQRDHNTPKHLICLGQGELKNREVIHLYADENWNIVQTAIPGAYPTEIYDFSSTTALLSDGMKRYKELIDGHELIDVAIKDLDIRLGDIISARDRLTNENVAAEITNIIWRCTDYGDHKTEEYEYKTKVRR
;
A
#
# COMPACT_ATOMS: atom_id res chain seq x y z
N MET A 1 -12.09 -3.71 17.92
CA MET A 1 -12.94 -3.57 16.72
C MET A 1 -13.66 -4.88 16.43
N ASP A 2 -14.83 -4.84 15.76
CA ASP A 2 -15.58 -6.05 15.44
C ASP A 2 -15.35 -6.43 13.99
N LEU A 3 -14.93 -7.69 13.76
CA LEU A 3 -14.76 -8.23 12.43
C LEU A 3 -16.12 -8.80 11.96
N MET A 4 -16.62 -8.25 10.88
CA MET A 4 -17.90 -8.60 10.28
C MET A 4 -17.70 -9.39 8.99
N TYR A 5 -18.72 -10.11 8.58
CA TYR A 5 -18.76 -10.80 7.29
C TYR A 5 -20.06 -10.54 6.53
N ILE A 6 -19.97 -10.63 5.21
CA ILE A 6 -21.11 -10.69 4.30
C ILE A 6 -20.88 -11.87 3.34
N ARG A 7 -21.87 -12.75 3.24
CA ARG A 7 -21.87 -13.88 2.30
C ARG A 7 -22.97 -13.69 1.28
N ASP A 8 -22.65 -13.89 0.02
CA ASP A 8 -23.63 -13.98 -1.07
C ASP A 8 -23.77 -15.44 -1.50
N SER A 9 -24.87 -16.07 -1.15
CA SER A 9 -25.26 -17.43 -1.50
C SER A 9 -26.34 -17.42 -2.57
N ASN A 10 -25.95 -17.31 -3.84
CA ASN A 10 -26.89 -17.28 -4.96
C ASN A 10 -27.93 -16.14 -4.87
N GLY A 11 -27.52 -14.96 -4.47
CA GLY A 11 -28.38 -13.78 -4.33
C GLY A 11 -29.07 -13.67 -2.97
N ILE A 12 -28.75 -14.56 -2.02
CA ILE A 12 -29.18 -14.44 -0.62
C ILE A 12 -27.99 -13.90 0.17
N MET A 13 -28.12 -12.67 0.65
CA MET A 13 -27.12 -12.03 1.50
C MET A 13 -27.31 -12.47 2.95
N ASP A 14 -26.22 -12.92 3.57
CA ASP A 14 -26.14 -13.24 4.99
C ASP A 14 -24.97 -12.46 5.59
N SER A 15 -25.16 -11.86 6.76
CA SER A 15 -24.16 -11.04 7.42
C SER A 15 -24.14 -11.26 8.93
N GLY A 16 -22.99 -11.03 9.55
CA GLY A 16 -22.86 -11.16 11.00
C GLY A 16 -21.46 -10.81 11.47
N TYR A 17 -21.21 -11.12 12.75
CA TYR A 17 -19.94 -10.90 13.42
C TYR A 17 -19.18 -12.22 13.55
N LEU A 18 -17.89 -12.18 13.26
CA LEU A 18 -16.98 -13.26 13.57
C LEU A 18 -16.64 -13.28 15.06
N LYS A 19 -16.49 -14.46 15.63
CA LYS A 19 -16.08 -14.69 17.01
C LYS A 19 -15.07 -15.83 17.07
N HIS A 20 -14.25 -15.85 18.13
CA HIS A 20 -13.24 -16.91 18.36
C HIS A 20 -12.29 -17.08 17.19
N PHE A 21 -11.61 -16.02 16.82
CA PHE A 21 -10.67 -16.00 15.69
C PHE A 21 -9.35 -15.32 16.04
N GLU A 22 -8.33 -15.63 15.27
CA GLU A 22 -7.09 -14.85 15.15
C GLU A 22 -7.05 -14.29 13.73
N ALA A 23 -6.93 -12.97 13.59
CA ALA A 23 -6.88 -12.30 12.29
C ALA A 23 -5.59 -11.48 12.16
N ASP A 24 -5.02 -11.50 10.95
CA ASP A 24 -3.88 -10.68 10.54
C ASP A 24 -4.23 -10.03 9.19
N PHE A 25 -4.21 -8.69 9.14
CA PHE A 25 -4.46 -7.91 7.93
C PHE A 25 -3.24 -7.05 7.63
N ASP A 26 -2.65 -7.25 6.46
CA ASP A 26 -1.52 -6.48 5.97
C ASP A 26 -1.97 -5.55 4.83
N ILE A 27 -1.86 -4.23 5.05
CA ILE A 27 -2.29 -3.21 4.11
C ILE A 27 -1.11 -2.30 3.78
N THR A 28 -0.78 -2.16 2.51
CA THR A 28 0.36 -1.35 2.07
C THR A 28 0.04 -0.44 0.88
N THR A 29 0.75 0.70 0.82
CA THR A 29 0.88 1.54 -0.38
C THR A 29 2.22 1.33 -1.07
N ASP A 30 3.15 0.59 -0.46
CA ASP A 30 4.47 0.35 -1.01
C ASP A 30 4.38 -0.63 -2.20
N LEU A 31 4.83 -0.16 -3.36
CA LEU A 31 4.79 -0.95 -4.61
C LEU A 31 5.85 -2.06 -4.64
N ASP A 32 6.88 -1.96 -3.81
CA ASP A 32 7.93 -2.97 -3.66
C ASP A 32 7.53 -4.08 -2.67
N TYR A 33 6.44 -3.87 -1.93
CA TYR A 33 5.94 -4.80 -0.91
C TYR A 33 4.67 -5.49 -1.42
N VAL A 34 4.73 -6.78 -1.68
CA VAL A 34 3.71 -7.53 -2.44
C VAL A 34 2.51 -7.96 -1.59
N THR A 35 2.50 -7.70 -0.28
CA THR A 35 1.38 -8.06 0.58
C THR A 35 0.26 -7.01 0.39
N ASN A 36 -0.87 -7.26 0.64
CA ASN A 36 -2.18 -6.64 0.72
C ASN A 36 -3.16 -7.80 0.84
N ASP A 37 -2.91 -8.64 1.82
CA ASP A 37 -3.65 -9.86 2.08
C ASP A 37 -4.07 -9.95 3.55
N PHE A 38 -4.82 -10.96 3.87
CA PHE A 38 -5.21 -11.25 5.24
C PHE A 38 -5.35 -12.75 5.47
N GLU A 39 -5.22 -13.12 6.73
CA GLU A 39 -5.50 -14.46 7.22
C GLU A 39 -6.44 -14.38 8.43
N ILE A 40 -7.38 -15.33 8.52
CA ILE A 40 -8.28 -15.49 9.66
C ILE A 40 -8.24 -16.96 10.07
N LYS A 41 -7.64 -17.25 11.23
CA LYS A 41 -7.55 -18.57 11.80
C LYS A 41 -8.68 -18.79 12.80
N MET A 42 -9.37 -19.91 12.67
CA MET A 42 -10.48 -20.34 13.55
C MET A 42 -10.30 -21.82 13.90
N SER A 43 -10.91 -22.24 15.00
CA SER A 43 -11.03 -23.67 15.31
C SER A 43 -11.92 -24.37 14.30
N LEU A 44 -11.58 -25.59 13.91
CA LEU A 44 -12.50 -26.44 13.13
C LEU A 44 -13.77 -26.70 13.95
N PRO A 45 -14.94 -26.56 13.33
CA PRO A 45 -16.20 -26.92 13.98
C PRO A 45 -16.24 -28.41 14.37
N SER A 46 -17.05 -28.73 15.36
CA SER A 46 -17.39 -30.09 15.65
C SER A 46 -18.13 -30.74 14.46
N SER A 47 -18.17 -32.05 14.39
CA SER A 47 -18.68 -32.84 13.24
C SER A 47 -20.11 -32.47 12.80
N ASP A 48 -20.88 -31.75 13.62
CA ASP A 48 -22.27 -31.39 13.38
C ASP A 48 -22.46 -29.91 13.03
N GLU A 49 -21.37 -29.11 13.01
CA GLU A 49 -21.40 -27.69 12.62
C GLU A 49 -20.87 -27.53 11.21
N GLU A 50 -21.55 -26.75 10.38
CA GLU A 50 -21.04 -26.41 9.06
C GLU A 50 -19.79 -25.52 9.19
N LEU A 51 -18.81 -25.72 8.30
CA LEU A 51 -17.70 -24.80 8.13
C LEU A 51 -18.26 -23.41 7.86
N PHE A 52 -17.75 -22.40 8.57
CA PHE A 52 -18.26 -21.04 8.52
C PHE A 52 -18.30 -20.50 7.07
N PHE A 53 -17.32 -20.87 6.28
CA PHE A 53 -17.23 -20.57 4.85
C PHE A 53 -17.05 -21.88 4.09
N SER A 54 -18.16 -22.61 3.83
CA SER A 54 -18.11 -23.82 3.05
C SER A 54 -18.19 -23.55 1.56
N GLU A 55 -17.14 -23.95 0.87
CA GLU A 55 -17.03 -24.26 -0.56
C GLU A 55 -17.39 -23.22 -1.65
N ASN A 56 -16.44 -23.01 -2.52
CA ASN A 56 -16.36 -22.75 -3.99
C ASN A 56 -17.47 -21.97 -4.73
N LYS A 57 -18.55 -21.55 -4.10
CA LYS A 57 -19.67 -20.83 -4.74
C LYS A 57 -20.16 -19.62 -3.96
N ILE A 58 -19.63 -19.39 -2.75
CA ILE A 58 -20.09 -18.32 -1.88
C ILE A 58 -19.02 -17.24 -1.88
N LYS A 59 -19.33 -16.11 -2.48
CA LYS A 59 -18.51 -14.93 -2.34
C LYS A 59 -18.67 -14.42 -0.92
N THR A 60 -17.57 -14.39 -0.19
CA THR A 60 -17.55 -13.92 1.19
C THR A 60 -16.55 -12.80 1.32
N ILE A 61 -17.02 -11.69 1.84
CA ILE A 61 -16.16 -10.58 2.26
C ILE A 61 -16.15 -10.50 3.78
N VAL A 62 -15.03 -10.06 4.31
CA VAL A 62 -14.85 -9.72 5.72
C VAL A 62 -14.42 -8.28 5.83
N TYR A 63 -14.81 -7.59 6.90
CA TYR A 63 -14.46 -6.18 7.07
C TYR A 63 -14.62 -5.73 8.52
N VAL A 64 -13.92 -4.67 8.85
CA VAL A 64 -14.10 -3.88 10.07
C VAL A 64 -14.68 -2.53 9.63
N GLU A 65 -15.89 -2.21 10.10
CA GLU A 65 -16.59 -0.99 9.73
C GLU A 65 -15.75 0.27 9.98
N GLY A 66 -15.81 1.20 9.03
CA GLY A 66 -15.10 2.48 9.11
C GLY A 66 -13.58 2.39 9.00
N THR A 67 -13.03 1.22 8.61
CA THR A 67 -11.59 0.99 8.44
C THR A 67 -11.27 0.44 7.06
N GLU A 68 -9.97 0.30 6.75
CA GLU A 68 -9.49 -0.39 5.55
C GLU A 68 -9.28 -1.90 5.78
N TYR A 69 -9.51 -2.42 7.01
CA TYR A 69 -9.36 -3.85 7.29
C TYR A 69 -10.57 -4.60 6.76
N GLY A 70 -10.40 -5.19 5.60
CA GLY A 70 -11.43 -5.96 4.93
C GLY A 70 -11.01 -6.40 3.54
N GLY A 71 -11.77 -7.32 2.96
CA GLY A 71 -11.51 -7.86 1.64
C GLY A 71 -12.27 -9.13 1.35
N GLU A 72 -11.89 -9.81 0.27
CA GLU A 72 -12.52 -11.04 -0.22
C GLU A 72 -11.75 -12.27 0.24
N ILE A 73 -12.45 -13.25 0.83
CA ILE A 73 -11.89 -14.57 1.10
C ILE A 73 -11.71 -15.31 -0.23
N THR A 74 -10.49 -15.73 -0.50
CA THR A 74 -10.11 -16.40 -1.76
C THR A 74 -9.62 -17.83 -1.56
N GLY A 75 -9.36 -18.24 -0.33
CA GLY A 75 -8.85 -19.57 -0.03
C GLY A 75 -9.02 -20.00 1.42
N SER A 76 -8.75 -21.27 1.69
CA SER A 76 -8.71 -21.82 3.03
C SER A 76 -7.66 -22.92 3.17
N ILE A 77 -7.07 -23.05 4.35
CA ILE A 77 -6.14 -24.08 4.75
C ILE A 77 -6.73 -24.80 5.96
N ILE A 78 -6.94 -26.11 5.84
CA ILE A 78 -7.45 -26.94 6.95
C ILE A 78 -6.28 -27.74 7.52
N ASP A 79 -6.03 -27.58 8.81
CA ASP A 79 -5.09 -28.38 9.57
C ASP A 79 -5.85 -29.31 10.52
N THR A 80 -5.85 -30.59 10.21
CA THR A 80 -6.56 -31.63 10.99
C THR A 80 -5.84 -32.01 12.28
N ASP A 81 -4.52 -31.78 12.33
CA ASP A 81 -3.71 -32.07 13.52
C ASP A 81 -3.88 -30.99 14.57
N GLU A 82 -3.84 -29.72 14.15
CA GLU A 82 -4.11 -28.57 15.01
C GLU A 82 -5.61 -28.32 15.22
N LYS A 83 -6.46 -28.96 14.42
CA LYS A 83 -7.92 -28.75 14.40
C LYS A 83 -8.29 -27.28 14.14
N THR A 84 -7.65 -26.69 13.15
CA THR A 84 -7.86 -25.31 12.77
C THR A 84 -8.18 -25.19 11.28
N ILE A 85 -8.86 -24.10 10.94
CA ILE A 85 -9.02 -23.64 9.57
C ILE A 85 -8.51 -22.21 9.49
N THR A 86 -7.69 -21.92 8.49
CA THR A 86 -7.21 -20.56 8.18
C THR A 86 -7.82 -20.15 6.85
N TYR A 87 -8.64 -19.12 6.88
CA TYR A 87 -9.17 -18.47 5.69
C TYR A 87 -8.15 -17.43 5.23
N THR A 88 -7.83 -17.44 3.94
CA THR A 88 -6.92 -16.50 3.32
C THR A 88 -7.65 -15.63 2.32
N GLY A 89 -7.24 -14.38 2.20
CA GLY A 89 -7.89 -13.45 1.29
C GLY A 89 -7.01 -12.28 0.90
N ARG A 90 -7.56 -11.46 -0.01
CA ARG A 90 -6.95 -10.20 -0.41
C ARG A 90 -7.68 -9.06 0.24
N THR A 91 -6.93 -8.11 0.81
CA THR A 91 -7.53 -6.87 1.32
C THR A 91 -8.17 -6.06 0.17
N TRP A 92 -8.92 -5.02 0.48
CA TRP A 92 -9.48 -4.13 -0.55
C TRP A 92 -8.43 -3.62 -1.52
N ARG A 93 -7.24 -3.25 -1.02
CA ARG A 93 -6.12 -2.83 -1.87
C ARG A 93 -5.56 -4.00 -2.67
N GLY A 94 -5.48 -5.17 -2.08
CA GLY A 94 -5.03 -6.40 -2.75
C GLY A 94 -5.94 -6.81 -3.91
N THR A 95 -7.25 -6.53 -3.84
CA THR A 95 -8.16 -6.80 -4.96
C THR A 95 -7.81 -5.95 -6.19
N LEU A 96 -7.27 -4.74 -6.02
CA LEU A 96 -6.83 -3.89 -7.13
C LEU A 96 -5.66 -4.49 -7.91
N SER A 97 -4.83 -5.33 -7.26
CA SER A 97 -3.69 -5.99 -7.91
C SER A 97 -4.11 -7.10 -8.90
N GLN A 98 -5.36 -7.54 -8.85
CA GLN A 98 -5.89 -8.57 -9.76
C GLN A 98 -6.33 -8.01 -11.12
N TRP A 99 -6.41 -6.69 -11.25
CA TRP A 99 -6.90 -6.00 -12.44
C TRP A 99 -5.76 -5.29 -13.16
N ILE A 100 -5.79 -5.35 -14.49
CA ILE A 100 -4.74 -4.77 -15.32
C ILE A 100 -5.29 -3.57 -16.11
N ILE A 101 -4.60 -2.45 -16.05
CA ILE A 101 -4.87 -1.27 -16.85
C ILE A 101 -4.22 -1.47 -18.22
N GLU A 102 -5.04 -1.64 -19.24
CA GLU A 102 -4.59 -1.82 -20.63
C GLU A 102 -4.64 -0.51 -21.39
N PRO A 103 -3.72 -0.30 -22.38
CA PRO A 103 -3.86 0.77 -23.34
C PRO A 103 -5.17 0.63 -24.13
N PRO A 104 -5.87 1.73 -24.45
CA PRO A 104 -7.01 1.67 -25.36
C PRO A 104 -6.62 1.12 -26.74
N ALA A 105 -7.55 0.47 -27.41
CA ALA A 105 -7.29 -0.12 -28.74
C ALA A 105 -6.71 0.92 -29.71
N GLY A 106 -5.57 0.59 -30.31
CA GLY A 106 -4.88 1.46 -31.26
C GLY A 106 -4.04 2.57 -30.63
N GLN A 107 -3.87 2.57 -29.31
CA GLN A 107 -3.01 3.51 -28.59
C GLN A 107 -1.85 2.78 -27.90
N ASP A 108 -0.72 3.45 -27.78
CA ASP A 108 0.46 2.90 -27.09
C ASP A 108 0.30 2.91 -25.58
N TYR A 109 -0.37 3.93 -25.03
CA TYR A 109 -0.57 4.13 -23.60
C TYR A 109 -1.98 4.60 -23.29
N ARG A 110 -2.42 4.33 -22.06
CA ARG A 110 -3.61 4.97 -21.52
C ARG A 110 -3.20 6.30 -20.88
N VAL A 111 -3.70 7.41 -21.44
CA VAL A 111 -3.46 8.77 -20.92
C VAL A 111 -4.77 9.33 -20.41
N VAL A 112 -4.74 9.93 -19.23
CA VAL A 112 -5.91 10.49 -18.55
C VAL A 112 -5.64 11.89 -18.04
N SER A 113 -6.71 12.66 -17.80
CA SER A 113 -6.64 13.98 -17.14
C SER A 113 -8.00 14.35 -16.59
N GLY A 114 -8.05 15.23 -15.62
CA GLY A 114 -9.28 15.77 -15.04
C GLY A 114 -9.65 15.17 -13.70
N ASN A 115 -10.96 14.98 -13.43
CA ASN A 115 -11.46 14.54 -12.13
C ASN A 115 -11.06 13.10 -11.81
N LEU A 116 -10.47 12.90 -10.63
CA LEU A 116 -9.91 11.59 -10.21
C LEU A 116 -10.99 10.52 -10.05
N ALA A 117 -12.17 10.84 -9.48
CA ALA A 117 -13.24 9.84 -9.36
C ALA A 117 -13.72 9.37 -10.74
N THR A 118 -13.86 10.28 -11.69
CA THR A 118 -14.22 9.95 -13.07
C THR A 118 -13.18 9.06 -13.73
N ILE A 119 -11.90 9.32 -13.48
CA ILE A 119 -10.80 8.48 -13.98
C ILE A 119 -10.86 7.09 -13.37
N LEU A 120 -10.95 6.98 -12.03
CA LEU A 120 -10.96 5.70 -11.33
C LEU A 120 -12.13 4.83 -11.76
N ARG A 121 -13.35 5.38 -11.94
CA ARG A 121 -14.53 4.65 -12.44
C ARG A 121 -14.37 4.07 -13.83
N GLN A 122 -13.41 4.56 -14.62
CA GLN A 122 -13.09 4.04 -15.96
C GLN A 122 -11.98 3.00 -15.96
N LEU A 123 -11.33 2.78 -14.81
CA LEU A 123 -10.31 1.74 -14.66
C LEU A 123 -10.96 0.39 -14.33
N PRO A 124 -10.29 -0.72 -14.65
CA PRO A 124 -10.76 -2.02 -14.22
C PRO A 124 -10.64 -2.15 -12.69
N LEU A 125 -11.79 -2.36 -12.05
CA LEU A 125 -11.91 -2.51 -10.59
C LEU A 125 -12.73 -3.76 -10.28
N SER A 126 -12.59 -4.28 -9.05
CA SER A 126 -13.47 -5.33 -8.53
C SER A 126 -14.92 -4.86 -8.46
N SER A 127 -15.87 -5.75 -8.70
CA SER A 127 -17.31 -5.48 -8.51
C SER A 127 -17.70 -5.17 -7.07
N TYR A 128 -16.81 -5.39 -6.11
CA TYR A 128 -16.99 -5.03 -4.70
C TYR A 128 -16.51 -3.62 -4.36
N LEU A 129 -16.00 -2.89 -5.34
CA LEU A 129 -15.48 -1.55 -5.15
C LEU A 129 -16.31 -0.53 -5.92
N ASP A 130 -16.73 0.52 -5.25
CA ASP A 130 -17.30 1.73 -5.85
C ASP A 130 -16.39 2.93 -5.55
N VAL A 131 -16.55 4.02 -6.29
CA VAL A 131 -15.73 5.21 -6.15
C VAL A 131 -16.60 6.39 -5.75
N ALA A 132 -16.34 6.98 -4.60
CA ALA A 132 -17.02 8.19 -4.14
C ALA A 132 -16.67 9.39 -5.03
N ASP A 133 -17.59 10.35 -5.10
CA ASP A 133 -17.33 11.62 -5.77
C ASP A 133 -16.22 12.40 -5.09
N THR A 134 -15.43 13.12 -5.87
CA THR A 134 -14.36 13.97 -5.37
C THR A 134 -14.21 15.24 -6.18
N THR A 135 -13.66 16.29 -5.56
CA THR A 135 -13.26 17.51 -6.24
C THR A 135 -11.81 17.47 -6.73
N TYR A 136 -11.03 16.44 -6.35
CA TYR A 136 -9.63 16.32 -6.73
C TYR A 136 -9.48 16.03 -8.22
N THR A 137 -8.49 16.67 -8.84
CA THR A 137 -8.18 16.56 -10.26
C THR A 137 -6.69 16.30 -10.45
N THR A 138 -6.34 15.72 -11.58
CA THR A 138 -4.95 15.62 -12.05
C THR A 138 -4.77 16.31 -13.38
N GLY A 139 -3.53 16.75 -13.66
CA GLY A 139 -3.10 17.10 -15.02
C GLY A 139 -3.06 15.88 -15.92
N THR A 140 -2.33 15.96 -17.01
CA THR A 140 -2.11 14.81 -17.89
C THR A 140 -1.23 13.76 -17.18
N PHE A 141 -1.76 12.55 -17.07
CA PHE A 141 -1.06 11.40 -16.50
C PHE A 141 -1.10 10.22 -17.47
N GLN A 142 0.04 9.56 -17.64
CA GLN A 142 0.19 8.39 -18.50
C GLN A 142 0.47 7.17 -17.64
N PHE A 143 -0.37 6.14 -17.79
CA PHE A 143 -0.14 4.85 -17.16
C PHE A 143 0.94 4.07 -17.89
N ASP A 144 1.74 3.31 -17.15
CA ASP A 144 2.61 2.28 -17.73
C ASP A 144 1.75 1.20 -18.40
N ARG A 145 2.32 0.52 -19.39
CA ARG A 145 1.58 -0.51 -20.13
C ARG A 145 1.37 -1.76 -19.28
N TYR A 146 0.14 -2.25 -19.26
CA TYR A 146 -0.23 -3.49 -18.54
C TYR A 146 0.13 -3.45 -17.05
N ILE A 147 0.01 -2.28 -16.46
CA ILE A 147 0.20 -2.05 -15.03
C ILE A 147 -1.02 -2.54 -14.24
N THR A 148 -0.84 -3.02 -13.03
CA THR A 148 -1.98 -3.37 -12.17
C THR A 148 -2.77 -2.12 -11.76
N SER A 149 -4.07 -2.27 -11.49
CA SER A 149 -4.87 -1.13 -10.98
C SER A 149 -4.32 -0.62 -9.65
N PHE A 150 -3.80 -1.48 -8.79
CA PHE A 150 -3.15 -1.06 -7.55
C PHE A 150 -1.97 -0.12 -7.81
N GLU A 151 -1.02 -0.56 -8.62
CA GLU A 151 0.18 0.22 -8.93
C GLU A 151 -0.17 1.50 -9.71
N GLY A 152 -1.05 1.39 -10.71
CA GLY A 152 -1.46 2.53 -11.55
C GLY A 152 -2.20 3.61 -10.76
N ILE A 153 -3.14 3.21 -9.89
CA ILE A 153 -3.89 4.14 -9.04
C ILE A 153 -2.95 4.78 -8.01
N THR A 154 -2.08 4.01 -7.38
CA THR A 154 -1.10 4.55 -6.42
C THR A 154 -0.22 5.61 -7.08
N LYS A 155 0.34 5.35 -8.27
CA LYS A 155 1.15 6.34 -9.01
C LYS A 155 0.34 7.57 -9.42
N LEU A 156 -0.90 7.38 -9.89
CA LEU A 156 -1.80 8.47 -10.26
C LEU A 156 -2.08 9.40 -9.09
N LEU A 157 -2.41 8.84 -7.92
CA LEU A 157 -2.74 9.61 -6.73
C LEU A 157 -1.51 10.31 -6.14
N THR A 158 -0.36 9.64 -6.11
CA THR A 158 0.91 10.27 -5.71
C THR A 158 1.23 11.49 -6.60
N ASN A 159 1.00 11.38 -7.93
CA ASN A 159 1.19 12.52 -8.84
C ASN A 159 0.21 13.68 -8.58
N ALA A 160 -0.92 13.42 -7.94
CA ALA A 160 -1.95 14.40 -7.61
C ALA A 160 -1.91 14.87 -6.14
N ASP A 161 -0.86 14.53 -5.38
CA ASP A 161 -0.75 14.76 -3.94
C ASP A 161 -1.99 14.29 -3.15
N ALA A 162 -2.54 13.16 -3.58
CA ALA A 162 -3.72 12.56 -3.01
C ALA A 162 -3.43 11.12 -2.53
N SER A 163 -4.25 10.64 -1.62
CA SER A 163 -4.27 9.27 -1.14
C SER A 163 -5.65 8.67 -1.29
N LEU A 164 -5.74 7.35 -1.27
CA LEU A 164 -7.02 6.68 -1.26
C LEU A 164 -7.26 5.99 0.08
N ARG A 165 -8.53 5.90 0.45
CA ARG A 165 -9.05 5.04 1.51
C ARG A 165 -10.09 4.13 0.92
N ILE A 166 -10.13 2.87 1.33
CA ILE A 166 -11.12 1.90 0.89
C ILE A 166 -11.75 1.27 2.14
N GLY A 167 -13.07 1.35 2.26
CA GLY A 167 -13.74 0.76 3.41
C GLY A 167 -15.24 0.65 3.20
N ILE A 168 -15.88 -0.06 4.11
CA ILE A 168 -17.33 -0.12 4.19
C ILE A 168 -17.76 0.78 5.35
N GLU A 169 -18.60 1.76 5.03
CA GLU A 169 -19.25 2.64 6.01
C GLU A 169 -20.76 2.49 5.83
N PHE A 170 -21.49 2.30 6.93
CA PHE A 170 -22.94 2.24 6.92
C PHE A 170 -23.49 3.53 7.48
N HIS A 171 -24.51 4.05 6.81
CA HIS A 171 -25.35 5.12 7.33
C HIS A 171 -26.71 4.54 7.71
N GLU A 172 -27.37 5.16 8.69
CA GLU A 172 -28.69 4.70 9.17
C GLU A 172 -29.70 4.68 8.00
N GLY A 173 -30.19 3.51 7.66
CA GLY A 173 -31.12 3.28 6.54
C GLY A 173 -30.50 2.70 5.27
N ASP A 174 -29.18 2.48 5.24
CA ASP A 174 -28.53 1.85 4.10
C ASP A 174 -28.84 0.34 4.03
N GLU A 175 -29.02 -0.16 2.81
CA GLU A 175 -29.04 -1.59 2.57
C GLU A 175 -27.60 -2.13 2.55
N TYR A 176 -27.40 -3.31 3.13
CA TYR A 176 -26.10 -4.01 3.09
C TYR A 176 -25.78 -4.45 1.66
N THR A 177 -25.00 -3.68 0.95
CA THR A 177 -24.62 -3.99 -0.43
C THR A 177 -23.37 -4.85 -0.54
N GLY A 178 -22.56 -4.91 0.50
CA GLY A 178 -21.25 -5.58 0.48
C GLY A 178 -20.22 -4.89 -0.43
N ILE A 179 -20.41 -3.62 -0.77
CA ILE A 179 -19.55 -2.82 -1.63
C ILE A 179 -18.73 -1.89 -0.76
N ALA A 180 -17.41 -1.98 -0.90
CA ALA A 180 -16.50 -1.04 -0.27
C ALA A 180 -16.32 0.21 -1.15
N THR A 181 -16.25 1.36 -0.51
CA THR A 181 -16.13 2.64 -1.20
C THR A 181 -14.70 3.12 -1.21
N ILE A 182 -14.18 3.44 -2.39
CA ILE A 182 -12.93 4.15 -2.60
C ILE A 182 -13.19 5.64 -2.42
N THR A 183 -12.57 6.23 -1.40
CA THR A 183 -12.61 7.67 -1.14
C THR A 183 -11.24 8.27 -1.41
N ILE A 184 -11.18 9.36 -2.18
CA ILE A 184 -9.95 10.09 -2.48
C ILE A 184 -9.86 11.28 -1.51
N GLN A 185 -8.74 11.38 -0.83
CA GLN A 185 -8.48 12.40 0.18
C GLN A 185 -7.09 13.02 -0.02
N PRO A 186 -6.80 14.22 0.55
CA PRO A 186 -5.46 14.77 0.51
C PRO A 186 -4.51 13.89 1.33
N THR A 187 -3.24 13.85 0.94
CA THR A 187 -2.19 13.30 1.80
C THR A 187 -2.16 14.11 3.10
N ARG A 188 -2.31 13.44 4.24
CA ARG A 188 -2.33 14.10 5.54
C ARG A 188 -0.90 14.29 6.05
N ASP A 189 -0.47 15.54 6.15
CA ASP A 189 0.76 15.90 6.83
C ASP A 189 0.46 16.10 8.33
N ALA A 190 0.84 15.13 9.13
CA ALA A 190 0.67 15.13 10.58
C ALA A 190 1.98 15.38 11.34
N THR A 191 3.04 15.85 10.67
CA THR A 191 4.37 16.08 11.29
C THR A 191 4.32 17.07 12.46
N GLY A 192 3.39 18.03 12.44
CA GLY A 192 3.17 18.97 13.54
C GLY A 192 2.28 18.45 14.68
N MET A 193 1.62 17.29 14.50
CA MET A 193 0.67 16.72 15.47
C MET A 193 1.16 15.41 16.05
N ILE A 194 1.87 14.61 15.27
CA ILE A 194 2.33 13.27 15.64
C ILE A 194 3.84 13.25 15.53
N GLU A 195 4.51 13.28 16.68
CA GLU A 195 5.93 13.04 16.79
C GLU A 195 6.13 11.68 17.48
N VAL A 196 6.77 10.78 16.76
CA VAL A 196 7.12 9.46 17.27
C VAL A 196 8.54 9.54 17.84
N SER A 197 8.66 9.46 19.16
CA SER A 197 9.97 9.42 19.82
C SER A 197 9.98 8.35 20.91
N GLN A 198 11.17 7.81 21.18
CA GLN A 198 11.40 6.83 22.25
C GLN A 198 11.09 7.39 23.66
N ASP A 199 10.94 8.70 23.79
CA ASP A 199 10.68 9.34 25.07
C ASP A 199 9.21 9.24 25.54
N TYR A 200 8.28 8.92 24.62
CA TYR A 200 6.85 8.99 24.91
C TYR A 200 6.21 7.68 25.35
N ASN A 201 6.80 6.53 25.01
CA ASN A 201 6.22 5.25 25.44
C ASN A 201 7.20 4.08 25.21
N ASP A 202 7.28 3.15 26.16
CA ASP A 202 8.04 1.88 26.02
C ASP A 202 7.50 0.97 24.90
N ASN A 203 6.36 1.35 24.29
CA ASN A 203 5.72 0.64 23.18
C ASN A 203 6.17 1.11 21.79
N ILE A 204 7.08 2.10 21.71
CA ILE A 204 7.61 2.60 20.46
C ILE A 204 8.97 1.98 20.20
N LYS A 205 9.06 1.16 19.18
CA LYS A 205 10.33 0.64 18.67
C LYS A 205 10.67 1.42 17.40
N LEU A 206 11.73 2.21 17.48
CA LEU A 206 12.28 2.92 16.33
C LEU A 206 13.55 2.21 15.88
N ARG A 207 13.60 1.79 14.62
CA ARG A 207 14.81 1.29 13.97
C ARG A 207 15.11 2.17 12.79
N ILE A 208 16.25 2.85 12.83
CA ILE A 208 16.76 3.63 11.71
C ILE A 208 17.94 2.87 11.11
N GLN A 209 17.83 2.50 9.85
CA GLN A 209 18.93 1.91 9.09
C GLN A 209 19.35 2.89 8.00
N ARG A 210 20.62 3.29 8.00
CA ARG A 210 21.22 4.17 6.99
C ARG A 210 22.25 3.39 6.19
N ASP A 211 22.11 3.40 4.88
CA ASP A 211 23.11 2.86 3.98
C ASP A 211 24.02 4.00 3.47
N HIS A 212 25.22 4.05 4.02
CA HIS A 212 26.23 5.03 3.60
C HIS A 212 26.88 4.70 2.25
N ASN A 213 26.54 3.53 1.66
CA ASN A 213 27.03 3.15 0.34
C ASN A 213 26.08 3.56 -0.79
N THR A 214 24.96 4.23 -0.47
CA THR A 214 24.08 4.78 -1.51
C THR A 214 24.87 5.68 -2.44
N PRO A 215 24.81 5.45 -3.77
CA PRO A 215 25.64 6.19 -4.71
C PRO A 215 25.27 7.68 -4.72
N LYS A 216 26.30 8.53 -4.65
CA LYS A 216 26.18 9.98 -4.85
C LYS A 216 26.34 10.39 -6.32
N HIS A 217 26.68 9.44 -7.17
CA HIS A 217 26.85 9.63 -8.59
C HIS A 217 26.37 8.38 -9.34
N LEU A 218 25.45 8.54 -10.27
CA LEU A 218 24.97 7.49 -11.16
C LEU A 218 25.40 7.82 -12.61
N ILE A 219 26.09 6.88 -13.25
CA ILE A 219 26.44 6.96 -14.66
C ILE A 219 25.45 6.11 -15.44
N CYS A 220 24.61 6.75 -16.23
CA CYS A 220 23.63 6.07 -17.09
C CYS A 220 24.21 5.90 -18.49
N LEU A 221 24.27 4.65 -18.95
CA LEU A 221 24.78 4.28 -20.26
C LEU A 221 23.61 3.92 -21.19
N GLY A 222 23.39 4.72 -22.22
CA GLY A 222 22.32 4.55 -23.21
C GLY A 222 22.76 3.77 -24.43
N GLN A 223 22.12 4.09 -25.56
CA GLN A 223 22.39 3.46 -26.84
C GLN A 223 23.76 3.84 -27.44
N GLY A 224 24.23 3.03 -28.36
CA GLY A 224 25.51 3.23 -29.05
C GLY A 224 26.65 2.43 -28.43
N GLU A 225 27.84 2.57 -29.03
CA GLU A 225 29.04 1.84 -28.61
C GLU A 225 30.25 2.77 -28.48
N LEU A 226 31.11 2.45 -27.52
CA LEU A 226 32.35 3.15 -27.29
C LEU A 226 32.15 4.69 -27.21
N LYS A 227 32.89 5.46 -28.03
CA LYS A 227 32.83 6.93 -28.03
C LYS A 227 31.50 7.51 -28.53
N ASN A 228 30.67 6.70 -29.19
CA ASN A 228 29.38 7.13 -29.70
C ASN A 228 28.23 6.70 -28.78
N ARG A 229 28.55 6.09 -27.64
CA ARG A 229 27.55 5.71 -26.66
C ARG A 229 27.01 6.95 -25.95
N GLU A 230 25.69 7.03 -25.82
CA GLU A 230 25.06 8.05 -25.00
C GLU A 230 25.40 7.81 -23.52
N VAL A 231 25.87 8.85 -22.82
CA VAL A 231 26.20 8.78 -21.41
C VAL A 231 25.64 10.00 -20.69
N ILE A 232 24.88 9.75 -19.64
CA ILE A 232 24.34 10.79 -18.77
C ILE A 232 24.88 10.58 -17.35
N HIS A 233 25.25 11.67 -16.70
CA HIS A 233 25.68 11.67 -15.32
C HIS A 233 24.62 12.33 -14.46
N LEU A 234 24.18 11.63 -13.39
CA LEU A 234 23.28 12.12 -12.37
C LEU A 234 24.01 12.15 -11.04
N TYR A 235 23.78 13.19 -10.25
CA TYR A 235 24.40 13.38 -8.95
C TYR A 235 23.33 13.62 -7.89
N ALA A 236 23.58 13.17 -6.65
CA ALA A 236 22.76 13.53 -5.50
C ALA A 236 23.46 14.63 -4.71
N ASP A 237 22.77 15.75 -4.47
CA ASP A 237 23.25 16.84 -3.63
C ASP A 237 23.25 16.46 -2.13
N GLU A 238 23.54 17.40 -1.25
CA GLU A 238 23.56 17.17 0.20
C GLU A 238 22.17 16.82 0.75
N ASN A 239 21.12 17.23 0.06
CA ASN A 239 19.72 16.94 0.40
C ASN A 239 19.15 15.76 -0.40
N TRP A 240 19.98 15.00 -1.09
CA TRP A 240 19.62 13.88 -1.95
C TRP A 240 18.74 14.25 -3.15
N ASN A 241 18.69 15.52 -3.56
CA ASN A 241 18.05 15.90 -4.80
C ASN A 241 18.90 15.47 -6.00
N ILE A 242 18.23 14.91 -7.00
CA ILE A 242 18.90 14.48 -8.23
C ILE A 242 19.17 15.68 -9.13
N VAL A 243 20.43 15.91 -9.45
CA VAL A 243 20.89 16.99 -10.31
C VAL A 243 21.80 16.47 -11.42
N GLN A 244 21.84 17.15 -12.56
CA GLN A 244 22.78 16.85 -13.66
C GLN A 244 24.10 17.64 -13.57
N THR A 245 24.13 18.66 -12.71
CA THR A 245 25.35 19.45 -12.50
C THR A 245 26.36 18.59 -11.74
N ALA A 246 27.57 18.49 -12.27
CA ALA A 246 28.62 17.71 -11.65
C ALA A 246 28.96 18.22 -10.24
N ILE A 247 28.97 17.30 -9.29
CA ILE A 247 29.35 17.55 -7.89
C ILE A 247 30.75 16.96 -7.68
N PRO A 248 31.78 17.80 -7.47
CA PRO A 248 33.14 17.32 -7.26
C PRO A 248 33.23 16.41 -6.03
N GLY A 249 33.84 15.23 -6.21
CA GLY A 249 34.03 14.28 -5.12
C GLY A 249 32.77 13.47 -4.75
N ALA A 250 31.68 13.50 -5.55
CA ALA A 250 30.55 12.65 -5.35
C ALA A 250 30.93 11.16 -5.44
N TYR A 251 30.79 10.46 -4.31
CA TYR A 251 31.19 9.06 -4.10
C TYR A 251 30.23 8.42 -3.07
N PRO A 252 29.84 7.15 -3.18
CA PRO A 252 30.19 6.18 -4.25
C PRO A 252 29.57 6.49 -5.62
N THR A 253 30.09 5.83 -6.66
CA THR A 253 29.56 5.91 -8.03
C THR A 253 29.01 4.56 -8.45
N GLU A 254 27.81 4.53 -9.03
CA GLU A 254 27.20 3.35 -9.64
C GLU A 254 27.04 3.56 -11.14
N ILE A 255 27.09 2.47 -11.90
CA ILE A 255 26.86 2.46 -13.34
C ILE A 255 25.63 1.64 -13.62
N TYR A 256 24.70 2.19 -14.39
CA TYR A 256 23.52 1.48 -14.86
C TYR A 256 23.42 1.49 -16.39
N ASP A 257 23.24 0.31 -16.97
CA ASP A 257 23.18 0.13 -18.42
C ASP A 257 21.76 0.10 -18.92
N PHE A 258 21.34 1.14 -19.65
CA PHE A 258 20.03 1.31 -20.28
C PHE A 258 20.10 1.15 -21.81
N SER A 259 20.96 0.30 -22.34
CA SER A 259 21.24 0.19 -23.78
C SER A 259 20.03 -0.02 -24.67
N SER A 260 18.91 -0.44 -24.12
CA SER A 260 17.63 -0.65 -24.85
C SER A 260 16.68 0.56 -24.81
N THR A 261 16.96 1.60 -24.00
CA THR A 261 16.04 2.72 -23.86
C THR A 261 16.27 3.83 -24.90
N THR A 262 15.19 4.52 -25.25
CA THR A 262 15.21 5.80 -26.01
C THR A 262 15.02 7.02 -25.10
N ALA A 263 14.85 6.81 -23.79
CA ALA A 263 14.53 7.84 -22.78
C ALA A 263 15.52 7.79 -21.61
N LEU A 264 16.83 7.78 -21.89
CA LEU A 264 17.90 7.54 -20.93
C LEU A 264 17.82 8.43 -19.69
N LEU A 265 17.49 9.72 -19.85
CA LEU A 265 17.42 10.64 -18.72
C LEU A 265 16.28 10.27 -17.75
N SER A 266 15.08 10.01 -18.26
CA SER A 266 13.92 9.68 -17.40
C SER A 266 14.11 8.34 -16.70
N ASP A 267 14.63 7.35 -17.40
CA ASP A 267 14.88 6.02 -16.82
C ASP A 267 16.02 6.07 -15.80
N GLY A 268 17.05 6.85 -16.08
CA GLY A 268 18.14 7.12 -15.16
C GLY A 268 17.69 7.83 -13.89
N MET A 269 16.82 8.84 -14.02
CA MET A 269 16.24 9.54 -12.85
C MET A 269 15.37 8.61 -12.03
N LYS A 270 14.54 7.78 -12.65
CA LYS A 270 13.72 6.78 -11.97
C LYS A 270 14.60 5.80 -11.17
N ARG A 271 15.60 5.22 -11.83
CA ARG A 271 16.53 4.28 -11.17
C ARG A 271 17.29 4.93 -10.03
N TYR A 272 17.74 6.16 -10.23
CA TYR A 272 18.50 6.85 -9.19
C TYR A 272 17.62 7.20 -7.98
N LYS A 273 16.35 7.54 -8.22
CA LYS A 273 15.40 7.75 -7.15
C LYS A 273 15.17 6.47 -6.33
N GLU A 274 15.03 5.31 -6.97
CA GLU A 274 14.92 4.02 -6.29
C GLU A 274 16.13 3.75 -5.37
N LEU A 275 17.35 4.03 -5.85
CA LEU A 275 18.57 3.88 -5.06
C LEU A 275 18.63 4.84 -3.87
N ILE A 276 18.20 6.09 -4.06
CA ILE A 276 18.17 7.11 -3.01
C ILE A 276 17.08 6.77 -1.98
N ASP A 277 15.91 6.32 -2.41
CA ASP A 277 14.81 5.95 -1.53
C ASP A 277 15.19 4.79 -0.58
N GLY A 278 16.05 3.88 -1.02
CA GLY A 278 16.60 2.80 -0.19
C GLY A 278 17.69 3.22 0.82
N HIS A 279 18.16 4.47 0.77
CA HIS A 279 19.24 4.97 1.60
C HIS A 279 18.94 4.96 3.09
N GLU A 280 17.70 5.23 3.48
CA GLU A 280 17.30 5.28 4.87
C GLU A 280 15.94 4.60 5.04
N LEU A 281 15.92 3.56 5.88
CA LEU A 281 14.71 2.84 6.24
C LEU A 281 14.41 3.14 7.70
N ILE A 282 13.18 3.50 7.99
CA ILE A 282 12.70 3.71 9.35
C ILE A 282 11.52 2.76 9.59
N ASP A 283 11.72 1.84 10.51
CA ASP A 283 10.65 0.97 11.00
C ASP A 283 10.14 1.53 12.32
N VAL A 284 8.86 1.74 12.41
CA VAL A 284 8.21 2.23 13.62
C VAL A 284 7.09 1.27 13.99
N ALA A 285 7.19 0.64 15.15
CA ALA A 285 6.07 -0.07 15.74
C ALA A 285 5.43 0.81 16.82
N ILE A 286 4.17 1.17 16.64
CA ILE A 286 3.43 2.08 17.51
C ILE A 286 2.11 1.41 17.89
N LYS A 287 1.69 1.56 19.16
CA LYS A 287 0.36 1.20 19.62
C LYS A 287 -0.45 2.47 19.91
N ASP A 288 -1.75 2.42 19.60
CA ASP A 288 -2.77 3.38 20.04
C ASP A 288 -2.65 4.83 19.51
N LEU A 289 -2.24 5.02 18.26
CA LEU A 289 -2.32 6.33 17.60
C LEU A 289 -3.34 6.32 16.44
N ASP A 290 -4.06 7.42 16.26
CA ASP A 290 -4.91 7.65 15.07
C ASP A 290 -4.03 7.96 13.83
N ILE A 291 -3.33 6.92 13.38
CA ILE A 291 -2.43 6.95 12.23
C ILE A 291 -3.08 6.15 11.10
N ARG A 292 -3.04 6.70 9.90
CA ARG A 292 -3.60 6.10 8.68
C ARG A 292 -2.50 5.80 7.67
N LEU A 293 -2.79 4.88 6.80
CA LEU A 293 -1.93 4.59 5.67
C LEU A 293 -1.78 5.83 4.78
N GLY A 294 -0.54 6.20 4.43
CA GLY A 294 -0.21 7.41 3.69
C GLY A 294 -0.05 8.67 4.54
N ASP A 295 -0.28 8.63 5.86
CA ASP A 295 0.01 9.77 6.74
C ASP A 295 1.51 10.03 6.80
N ILE A 296 1.87 11.32 6.83
CA ILE A 296 3.24 11.75 7.06
C ILE A 296 3.35 12.16 8.51
N ILE A 297 4.26 11.54 9.24
CA ILE A 297 4.49 11.80 10.67
C ILE A 297 5.91 12.27 10.91
N SER A 298 6.16 12.88 12.06
CA SER A 298 7.49 13.22 12.55
C SER A 298 8.07 12.01 13.31
N ALA A 299 9.26 11.56 12.92
CA ALA A 299 10.01 10.56 13.66
C ALA A 299 11.31 11.18 14.19
N ARG A 300 11.52 11.13 15.51
CA ARG A 300 12.70 11.68 16.16
C ARG A 300 13.56 10.59 16.76
N ASP A 301 14.82 10.54 16.35
CA ASP A 301 15.80 9.70 17.00
C ASP A 301 16.40 10.40 18.22
N ARG A 302 16.25 9.75 19.39
CA ARG A 302 16.74 10.27 20.66
C ARG A 302 18.26 10.41 20.73
N LEU A 303 18.98 9.49 20.10
CA LEU A 303 20.45 9.43 20.21
C LEU A 303 21.12 10.49 19.35
N THR A 304 20.62 10.68 18.13
CA THR A 304 21.17 11.64 17.17
C THR A 304 20.45 12.98 17.21
N ASN A 305 19.28 13.04 17.89
CA ASN A 305 18.37 14.18 17.92
C ASN A 305 17.91 14.65 16.53
N GLU A 306 18.01 13.76 15.55
CA GLU A 306 17.54 14.02 14.20
C GLU A 306 16.02 13.87 14.13
N ASN A 307 15.39 14.75 13.38
CA ASN A 307 13.96 14.71 13.10
C ASN A 307 13.75 14.44 11.62
N VAL A 308 12.98 13.41 11.31
CA VAL A 308 12.75 12.94 9.94
C VAL A 308 11.25 12.86 9.69
N ALA A 309 10.79 13.34 8.54
CA ALA A 309 9.44 13.09 8.07
C ALA A 309 9.37 11.68 7.47
N ALA A 310 8.42 10.89 7.95
CA ALA A 310 8.21 9.52 7.51
C ALA A 310 6.76 9.30 7.10
N GLU A 311 6.54 8.69 5.95
CA GLU A 311 5.23 8.30 5.46
C GLU A 311 4.90 6.89 5.93
N ILE A 312 3.70 6.66 6.45
CA ILE A 312 3.19 5.34 6.81
C ILE A 312 2.87 4.59 5.51
N THR A 313 3.69 3.61 5.17
CA THR A 313 3.53 2.84 3.93
C THR A 313 2.89 1.48 4.13
N ASN A 314 2.91 0.96 5.36
CA ASN A 314 2.30 -0.34 5.67
C ASN A 314 1.72 -0.32 7.09
N ILE A 315 0.56 -0.97 7.23
CA ILE A 315 -0.10 -1.21 8.52
C ILE A 315 -0.45 -2.70 8.58
N ILE A 316 0.05 -3.38 9.61
CA ILE A 316 -0.36 -4.73 9.93
C ILE A 316 -1.24 -4.65 11.18
N TRP A 317 -2.50 -5.06 11.05
CA TRP A 317 -3.44 -5.15 12.16
C TRP A 317 -3.66 -6.61 12.52
N ARG A 318 -3.41 -6.95 13.78
CA ARG A 318 -3.65 -8.27 14.36
C ARG A 318 -4.74 -8.18 15.40
N CYS A 319 -5.70 -9.08 15.32
CA CYS A 319 -6.79 -9.15 16.28
C CYS A 319 -7.03 -10.59 16.69
N THR A 320 -7.08 -10.83 18.01
CA THR A 320 -7.49 -12.13 18.54
C THR A 320 -8.77 -11.94 19.37
N ASP A 321 -9.81 -12.67 19.02
CA ASP A 321 -11.08 -12.71 19.70
C ASP A 321 -11.20 -14.03 20.47
N TYR A 322 -11.26 -13.92 21.81
CA TYR A 322 -11.45 -15.07 22.71
C TYR A 322 -12.94 -15.26 23.12
N GLY A 323 -13.85 -14.46 22.55
CA GLY A 323 -15.26 -14.46 22.86
C GLY A 323 -15.67 -13.52 24.01
N ASP A 324 -14.92 -13.53 25.11
CA ASP A 324 -15.13 -12.68 26.28
C ASP A 324 -14.23 -11.43 26.28
N HIS A 325 -13.12 -11.48 25.59
CA HIS A 325 -12.22 -10.34 25.42
C HIS A 325 -11.52 -10.39 24.06
N LYS A 326 -11.05 -9.23 23.58
CA LYS A 326 -10.29 -9.05 22.36
C LYS A 326 -8.95 -8.39 22.66
N THR A 327 -7.93 -8.79 21.89
CA THR A 327 -6.64 -8.11 21.85
C THR A 327 -6.39 -7.61 20.45
N GLU A 328 -5.87 -6.40 20.35
CA GLU A 328 -5.51 -5.78 19.08
C GLU A 328 -4.07 -5.32 19.13
N GLU A 329 -3.34 -5.54 18.04
CA GLU A 329 -1.96 -5.09 17.87
C GLU A 329 -1.81 -4.44 16.50
N TYR A 330 -1.04 -3.36 16.46
CA TYR A 330 -0.72 -2.63 15.24
C TYR A 330 0.79 -2.59 15.04
N GLU A 331 1.22 -2.87 13.83
CA GLU A 331 2.60 -2.68 13.40
C GLU A 331 2.59 -1.75 12.19
N TYR A 332 3.39 -0.68 12.25
CA TYR A 332 3.48 0.30 11.18
C TYR A 332 4.88 0.25 10.57
N LYS A 333 4.94 0.25 9.23
CA LYS A 333 6.20 0.47 8.51
C LYS A 333 6.14 1.83 7.85
N THR A 334 7.28 2.47 7.78
CA THR A 334 7.38 3.82 7.28
C THR A 334 8.48 3.95 6.24
N LYS A 335 8.31 4.91 5.34
CA LYS A 335 9.32 5.32 4.37
C LYS A 335 9.66 6.79 4.60
N VAL A 336 10.93 7.12 4.65
CA VAL A 336 11.36 8.51 4.79
C VAL A 336 10.88 9.32 3.60
N ARG A 337 10.20 10.42 3.86
CA ARG A 337 9.81 11.39 2.84
C ARG A 337 10.81 12.55 2.84
N ARG A 338 11.41 12.79 1.71
CA ARG A 338 12.39 13.85 1.47
C ARG A 338 11.84 14.90 0.52
#